data_23efd8a65a4e237f2b3d7d58c9c586bb
#
_entry.id   23efd8a65a4e237f2b3d7d58c9c586bb
#
_cell.length_a   1.000
_cell.length_b   1.000
_cell.length_c   1.000
_cell.angle_alpha   90.00
_cell.angle_beta   90.00
_cell.angle_gamma   90.00
#
_symmetry.space_group_name_H-M   'P 1'
#
loop_
_entity.id
_entity.type
_entity.pdbx_description
1 polymer ?
#
loop_
_entity_poly.entity_id
_entity_poly.type
_entity_poly.pdbx_seq_one_letter_code
_entity_poly.pdbx_strand_id
1 'polypeptide(L)'
;MSRSCWAVWPAMVMICTIVSTGCLAVVAGGTAGLVGAAAYQYWKGTVRETIPANSDSVWQAAHAALADLGLPVIYSGSEGTKLILESRSPKDEDIRLELEPEKSSVPQAPPRTQLTIRVGTWGDEYLSRRILEQIYVRLRHGDPLIQAAGRQ
;
A
#
# COMPACT_ATOMS: atom_id res chain seq x y z
N MET A 1 -63.71 -0.72 21.98
CA MET A 1 -62.96 -1.05 20.78
C MET A 1 -61.61 -0.32 20.86
N SER A 2 -60.55 -0.95 21.38
CA SER A 2 -59.12 -0.61 21.13
C SER A 2 -58.23 -1.49 22.00
N ARG A 3 -57.98 -2.70 21.56
CA ARG A 3 -57.07 -3.68 22.26
C ARG A 3 -56.09 -4.29 21.31
N SER A 4 -55.36 -3.50 20.55
CA SER A 4 -54.39 -4.07 19.59
C SER A 4 -53.05 -3.34 19.46
N CYS A 5 -52.79 -2.26 20.26
CA CYS A 5 -51.52 -1.50 20.17
C CYS A 5 -50.42 -1.96 21.12
N TRP A 6 -50.70 -2.91 22.01
CA TRP A 6 -49.71 -3.29 23.04
C TRP A 6 -48.82 -4.49 22.65
N ALA A 7 -49.20 -5.22 21.62
CA ALA A 7 -48.43 -6.40 21.20
C ALA A 7 -47.28 -6.10 20.23
N VAL A 8 -47.22 -4.91 19.66
CA VAL A 8 -46.19 -4.55 18.66
C VAL A 8 -44.94 -3.98 19.29
N TRP A 9 -45.08 -3.42 20.50
CA TRP A 9 -43.94 -2.77 21.20
C TRP A 9 -42.81 -3.71 21.61
N PRO A 10 -43.08 -4.93 22.16
CA PRO A 10 -41.97 -5.83 22.54
C PRO A 10 -41.20 -6.40 21.34
N ALA A 11 -41.90 -6.54 20.19
CA ALA A 11 -41.24 -7.02 18.96
C ALA A 11 -40.26 -5.98 18.37
N MET A 12 -40.57 -4.70 18.49
CA MET A 12 -39.72 -3.63 17.97
C MET A 12 -38.50 -3.39 18.86
N VAL A 13 -38.62 -3.59 20.18
CA VAL A 13 -37.48 -3.52 21.11
C VAL A 13 -36.53 -4.70 20.92
N MET A 14 -37.05 -5.89 20.58
CA MET A 14 -36.21 -7.08 20.38
C MET A 14 -35.41 -7.00 19.07
N ILE A 15 -35.90 -6.33 18.03
CA ILE A 15 -35.18 -6.12 16.77
C ILE A 15 -34.04 -5.10 16.96
N CYS A 16 -34.25 -4.07 17.80
CA CYS A 16 -33.22 -3.07 18.06
C CYS A 16 -32.02 -3.61 18.84
N THR A 17 -32.22 -4.61 19.69
CA THR A 17 -31.12 -5.22 20.49
C THR A 17 -30.23 -6.18 19.67
N ILE A 18 -30.73 -6.74 18.59
CA ILE A 18 -29.95 -7.65 17.73
C ILE A 18 -28.98 -6.86 16.84
N VAL A 19 -29.30 -5.61 16.46
CA VAL A 19 -28.45 -4.77 15.63
C VAL A 19 -27.26 -4.20 16.40
N SER A 20 -27.37 -4.00 17.71
CA SER A 20 -26.31 -3.42 18.54
C SER A 20 -25.24 -4.42 18.98
N THR A 21 -25.52 -5.71 18.99
CA THR A 21 -24.52 -6.75 19.35
C THR A 21 -23.61 -7.15 18.19
N GLY A 22 -23.99 -6.85 16.93
CA GLY A 22 -23.19 -7.17 15.75
C GLY A 22 -21.94 -6.29 15.58
N CYS A 23 -21.95 -5.05 16.09
CA CYS A 23 -20.83 -4.13 15.94
C CYS A 23 -19.68 -4.37 16.92
N LEU A 24 -19.93 -4.97 18.08
CA LEU A 24 -18.88 -5.21 19.08
C LEU A 24 -18.06 -6.48 18.80
N ALA A 25 -18.63 -7.45 18.09
CA ALA A 25 -17.95 -8.69 17.75
C ALA A 25 -16.88 -8.51 16.67
N VAL A 26 -17.03 -7.49 15.78
CA VAL A 26 -16.05 -7.19 14.73
C VAL A 26 -14.81 -6.47 15.31
N VAL A 27 -14.97 -5.70 16.40
CA VAL A 27 -13.85 -5.00 17.03
C VAL A 27 -13.02 -5.91 17.94
N ALA A 28 -13.64 -6.90 18.58
CA ALA A 28 -12.92 -7.80 19.50
C ALA A 28 -12.19 -8.95 18.82
N GLY A 29 -12.58 -9.35 17.60
CA GLY A 29 -11.91 -10.39 16.81
C GLY A 29 -10.77 -9.89 15.93
N GLY A 30 -10.63 -8.57 15.75
CA GLY A 30 -9.70 -7.97 14.80
C GLY A 30 -8.30 -7.64 15.32
N THR A 31 -8.03 -7.76 16.61
CA THR A 31 -6.76 -7.28 17.19
C THR A 31 -5.68 -8.34 17.37
N ALA A 32 -5.97 -9.62 17.15
CA ALA A 32 -4.99 -10.70 17.29
C ALA A 32 -4.31 -11.13 15.98
N GLY A 33 -4.67 -10.54 14.83
CA GLY A 33 -4.16 -10.93 13.51
C GLY A 33 -3.33 -9.86 12.78
N LEU A 34 -3.06 -8.70 13.40
CA LEU A 34 -2.45 -7.54 12.72
C LEU A 34 -0.95 -7.37 12.92
N VAL A 35 -0.26 -8.38 13.41
CA VAL A 35 1.20 -8.40 13.40
C VAL A 35 1.65 -9.15 12.15
N GLY A 36 1.78 -8.46 11.02
CA GLY A 36 2.34 -9.01 9.79
C GLY A 36 1.53 -8.85 8.50
N ALA A 37 0.33 -8.32 8.56
CA ALA A 37 -0.35 -7.91 7.34
C ALA A 37 0.11 -6.49 6.98
N ALA A 38 1.18 -6.37 6.18
CA ALA A 38 1.32 -5.21 5.31
C ALA A 38 -0.06 -5.03 4.67
N ALA A 39 -0.75 -3.94 5.02
CA ALA A 39 -2.10 -3.70 4.53
C ALA A 39 -2.00 -3.49 3.02
N TYR A 40 -2.13 -4.59 2.26
CA TYR A 40 -2.33 -4.56 0.83
C TYR A 40 -3.67 -3.87 0.59
N GLN A 41 -3.66 -2.54 0.59
CA GLN A 41 -4.80 -1.79 0.09
C GLN A 41 -4.80 -1.92 -1.43
N TYR A 42 -5.46 -2.96 -1.86
CA TYR A 42 -5.77 -3.25 -3.24
C TYR A 42 -6.80 -2.23 -3.75
N TRP A 43 -6.33 -1.10 -4.25
CA TRP A 43 -7.17 -0.21 -5.05
C TRP A 43 -6.85 -0.45 -6.52
N LYS A 44 -7.68 -1.30 -7.19
CA LYS A 44 -7.74 -1.45 -8.65
C LYS A 44 -6.36 -1.49 -9.34
N GLY A 45 -5.55 -2.51 -9.01
CA GLY A 45 -4.26 -2.74 -9.66
C GLY A 45 -3.14 -1.76 -9.32
N THR A 46 -3.29 -0.97 -8.26
CA THR A 46 -2.22 -0.13 -7.70
C THR A 46 -1.55 -0.88 -6.56
N VAL A 47 -0.25 -1.12 -6.65
CA VAL A 47 0.55 -1.67 -5.56
C VAL A 47 1.11 -0.51 -4.73
N ARG A 48 0.88 -0.55 -3.42
CA ARG A 48 1.40 0.45 -2.48
C ARG A 48 2.17 -0.25 -1.38
N GLU A 49 3.41 0.17 -1.17
CA GLU A 49 4.34 -0.46 -0.23
C GLU A 49 5.14 0.60 0.52
N THR A 50 5.41 0.37 1.82
CA THR A 50 6.32 1.20 2.61
C THR A 50 7.67 0.52 2.70
N ILE A 51 8.68 1.12 2.09
CA ILE A 51 10.04 0.61 2.03
C ILE A 51 10.87 1.26 3.14
N PRO A 52 11.59 0.48 4.00
CA PRO A 52 12.44 1.02 5.06
C PRO A 52 13.78 1.52 4.50
N ALA A 53 13.73 2.53 3.65
CA ALA A 53 14.87 3.18 3.02
C ALA A 53 14.55 4.66 2.76
N ASN A 54 15.59 5.48 2.56
CA ASN A 54 15.39 6.88 2.19
C ASN A 54 14.91 6.99 0.74
N SER A 55 14.27 8.12 0.42
CA SER A 55 13.66 8.33 -0.91
C SER A 55 14.68 8.32 -2.03
N ASP A 56 15.91 8.80 -1.78
CA ASP A 56 16.96 8.83 -2.80
C ASP A 56 17.44 7.42 -3.16
N SER A 57 17.61 6.54 -2.16
CA SER A 57 17.97 5.14 -2.41
C SER A 57 16.86 4.41 -3.16
N VAL A 58 15.59 4.61 -2.78
CA VAL A 58 14.45 4.00 -3.47
C VAL A 58 14.33 4.55 -4.90
N TRP A 59 14.59 5.83 -5.11
CA TRP A 59 14.59 6.47 -6.41
C TRP A 59 15.62 5.87 -7.36
N GLN A 60 16.88 5.75 -6.91
CA GLN A 60 17.94 5.13 -7.70
C GLN A 60 17.64 3.67 -8.01
N ALA A 61 17.13 2.92 -7.01
CA ALA A 61 16.75 1.53 -7.19
C ALA A 61 15.60 1.39 -8.19
N ALA A 62 14.61 2.29 -8.16
CA ALA A 62 13.48 2.30 -9.10
C ALA A 62 13.96 2.56 -10.54
N HIS A 63 14.83 3.54 -10.75
CA HIS A 63 15.46 3.76 -12.07
C HIS A 63 16.19 2.53 -12.59
N ALA A 64 17.04 1.93 -11.76
CA ALA A 64 17.79 0.74 -12.12
C ALA A 64 16.86 -0.47 -12.41
N ALA A 65 15.81 -0.63 -11.61
CA ALA A 65 14.83 -1.71 -11.78
C ALA A 65 14.05 -1.58 -13.10
N LEU A 66 13.60 -0.37 -13.46
CA LEU A 66 12.95 -0.13 -14.74
C LEU A 66 13.89 -0.42 -15.91
N ALA A 67 15.15 0.00 -15.82
CA ALA A 67 16.16 -0.31 -16.84
C ALA A 67 16.40 -1.81 -17.00
N ASP A 68 16.51 -2.57 -15.89
CA ASP A 68 16.68 -4.03 -15.91
C ASP A 68 15.51 -4.77 -16.56
N LEU A 69 14.30 -4.23 -16.36
CA LEU A 69 13.08 -4.79 -16.95
C LEU A 69 12.86 -4.35 -18.41
N GLY A 70 13.75 -3.52 -18.95
CA GLY A 70 13.62 -2.97 -20.31
C GLY A 70 12.45 -1.99 -20.45
N LEU A 71 12.07 -1.32 -19.36
CA LEU A 71 11.00 -0.34 -19.31
C LEU A 71 11.61 1.08 -19.42
N PRO A 72 11.48 1.77 -20.55
CA PRO A 72 12.09 3.06 -20.76
C PRO A 72 11.42 4.11 -19.86
N VAL A 73 12.23 4.88 -19.09
CA VAL A 73 11.75 6.03 -18.34
C VAL A 73 11.47 7.18 -19.32
N ILE A 74 10.22 7.63 -19.36
CA ILE A 74 9.77 8.74 -20.23
C ILE A 74 9.67 10.06 -19.49
N TYR A 75 9.46 10.02 -18.18
CA TYR A 75 9.43 11.18 -17.31
C TYR A 75 10.05 10.86 -15.95
N SER A 76 10.77 11.83 -15.42
CA SER A 76 11.43 11.74 -14.11
C SER A 76 11.42 13.13 -13.50
N GLY A 77 10.73 13.32 -12.38
CA GLY A 77 10.55 14.63 -11.78
C GLY A 77 10.01 14.60 -10.36
N SER A 78 9.67 15.78 -9.84
CA SER A 78 9.07 15.90 -8.51
C SER A 78 7.83 16.78 -8.55
N GLU A 79 6.80 16.39 -7.82
CA GLU A 79 5.59 17.16 -7.57
C GLU A 79 5.43 17.38 -6.05
N GLY A 80 5.83 18.57 -5.58
CA GLY A 80 5.88 18.87 -4.15
C GLY A 80 6.88 17.98 -3.41
N THR A 81 6.39 17.13 -2.51
CA THR A 81 7.22 16.17 -1.75
C THR A 81 7.34 14.81 -2.42
N LYS A 82 6.61 14.57 -3.50
CA LYS A 82 6.58 13.30 -4.22
C LYS A 82 7.59 13.30 -5.35
N LEU A 83 8.33 12.23 -5.48
CA LEU A 83 9.13 11.93 -6.66
C LEU A 83 8.32 11.03 -7.59
N ILE A 84 8.30 11.38 -8.87
CA ILE A 84 7.48 10.71 -9.88
C ILE A 84 8.36 10.18 -11.00
N LEU A 85 8.21 8.88 -11.28
CA LEU A 85 8.78 8.21 -12.42
C LEU A 85 7.65 7.70 -13.32
N GLU A 86 7.72 8.05 -14.61
CA GLU A 86 6.82 7.49 -15.60
C GLU A 86 7.61 6.68 -16.61
N SER A 87 7.06 5.56 -16.96
CA SER A 87 7.61 4.60 -17.90
C SER A 87 6.49 4.04 -18.77
N ARG A 88 6.85 3.29 -19.79
CA ARG A 88 5.89 2.66 -20.70
C ARG A 88 6.19 1.18 -20.86
N SER A 89 5.13 0.37 -20.77
CA SER A 89 5.25 -1.07 -20.97
C SER A 89 5.39 -1.38 -22.47
N PRO A 90 5.87 -2.59 -22.85
CA PRO A 90 5.88 -3.06 -24.24
C PRO A 90 4.49 -3.13 -24.88
N LYS A 91 3.42 -3.13 -24.06
CA LYS A 91 2.02 -3.10 -24.51
C LYS A 91 1.46 -1.67 -24.64
N ASP A 92 2.34 -0.66 -24.57
CA ASP A 92 1.99 0.76 -24.62
C ASP A 92 1.13 1.24 -23.42
N GLU A 93 1.22 0.55 -22.26
CA GLU A 93 0.53 0.95 -21.04
C GLU A 93 1.42 1.89 -20.23
N ASP A 94 0.83 2.95 -19.70
CA ASP A 94 1.53 3.89 -18.85
C ASP A 94 1.85 3.24 -17.48
N ILE A 95 3.08 3.38 -17.05
CA ILE A 95 3.57 2.93 -15.75
C ILE A 95 3.95 4.17 -14.95
N ARG A 96 3.32 4.36 -13.79
CA ARG A 96 3.62 5.48 -12.90
C ARG A 96 4.05 4.97 -11.52
N LEU A 97 5.22 5.40 -11.09
CA LEU A 97 5.75 5.19 -9.76
C LEU A 97 5.74 6.53 -9.02
N GLU A 98 5.17 6.53 -7.82
CA GLU A 98 5.18 7.69 -6.92
C GLU A 98 5.90 7.29 -5.64
N LEU A 99 6.92 8.07 -5.26
CA LEU A 99 7.67 7.90 -4.03
C LEU A 99 7.41 9.09 -3.12
N GLU A 100 6.96 8.83 -1.91
CA GLU A 100 6.70 9.87 -0.91
C GLU A 100 7.44 9.53 0.38
N PRO A 101 8.31 10.43 0.91
CA PRO A 101 8.94 10.20 2.19
C PRO A 101 7.90 10.15 3.30
N GLU A 102 7.88 9.08 4.09
CA GLU A 102 7.00 8.95 5.23
C GLU A 102 7.47 9.85 6.37
N LYS A 103 6.59 10.76 6.81
CA LYS A 103 6.87 11.63 7.96
C LYS A 103 6.71 10.82 9.24
N SER A 104 7.82 10.49 9.89
CA SER A 104 7.77 9.88 11.21
C SER A 104 7.47 10.92 12.29
N SER A 105 6.50 10.61 13.16
CA SER A 105 6.25 11.40 14.36
C SER A 105 7.27 11.12 15.47
N VAL A 106 8.11 10.09 15.31
CA VAL A 106 9.13 9.70 16.28
C VAL A 106 10.45 10.33 15.88
N PRO A 107 11.08 11.18 16.73
CA PRO A 107 12.42 11.69 16.48
C PRO A 107 13.42 10.53 16.32
N GLN A 108 14.29 10.60 15.31
CA GLN A 108 15.29 9.59 14.98
C GLN A 108 14.77 8.23 14.47
N ALA A 109 13.51 8.14 14.05
CA ALA A 109 13.04 6.94 13.36
C ALA A 109 13.80 6.74 12.05
N PRO A 110 14.08 5.48 11.67
CA PRO A 110 14.73 5.20 10.39
C PRO A 110 13.88 5.74 9.23
N PRO A 111 14.52 6.26 8.18
CA PRO A 111 13.80 6.79 7.04
C PRO A 111 12.96 5.70 6.37
N ARG A 112 11.75 6.08 5.97
CA ARG A 112 10.83 5.21 5.23
C ARG A 112 10.29 5.96 4.04
N THR A 113 10.04 5.23 2.97
CA THR A 113 9.46 5.79 1.74
C THR A 113 8.24 4.98 1.35
N GLN A 114 7.12 5.65 1.18
CA GLN A 114 5.94 5.04 0.59
C GLN A 114 6.11 5.02 -0.93
N LEU A 115 6.12 3.84 -1.51
CA LEU A 115 6.15 3.60 -2.94
C LEU A 115 4.77 3.20 -3.41
N THR A 116 4.26 3.88 -4.43
CA THR A 116 3.03 3.53 -5.12
C THR A 116 3.34 3.23 -6.57
N ILE A 117 2.96 2.05 -7.06
CA ILE A 117 3.17 1.62 -8.45
C ILE A 117 1.81 1.41 -9.10
N ARG A 118 1.58 2.04 -10.22
CA ARG A 118 0.39 1.86 -11.04
C ARG A 118 0.78 1.56 -12.49
N VAL A 119 0.20 0.51 -13.05
CA VAL A 119 0.41 0.10 -14.43
C VAL A 119 -0.91 0.13 -15.18
N GLY A 120 -1.00 0.94 -16.21
CA GLY A 120 -2.18 1.09 -17.05
C GLY A 120 -3.41 1.66 -16.32
N THR A 121 -4.50 1.81 -17.06
CA THR A 121 -5.77 2.36 -16.54
C THR A 121 -6.46 1.39 -15.58
N TRP A 122 -6.38 0.10 -15.86
CA TRP A 122 -7.06 -0.95 -15.08
C TRP A 122 -6.19 -1.58 -14.02
N GLY A 123 -4.86 -1.32 -14.07
CA GLY A 123 -3.85 -1.87 -13.19
C GLY A 123 -3.45 -3.31 -13.56
N ASP A 124 -2.18 -3.48 -13.92
CA ASP A 124 -1.56 -4.80 -14.06
C ASP A 124 -0.80 -5.14 -12.77
N GLU A 125 -1.41 -6.01 -11.94
CA GLU A 125 -0.83 -6.45 -10.68
C GLU A 125 0.48 -7.22 -10.89
N TYR A 126 0.52 -8.07 -11.90
CA TYR A 126 1.68 -8.90 -12.15
C TYR A 126 2.91 -8.06 -12.49
N LEU A 127 2.76 -7.09 -13.39
CA LEU A 127 3.85 -6.20 -13.75
C LEU A 127 4.22 -5.27 -12.59
N SER A 128 3.24 -4.76 -11.85
CA SER A 128 3.50 -3.93 -10.65
C SER A 128 4.31 -4.67 -9.60
N ARG A 129 3.99 -5.94 -9.33
CA ARG A 129 4.75 -6.78 -8.39
C ARG A 129 6.16 -7.07 -8.90
N ARG A 130 6.31 -7.36 -10.17
CA ARG A 130 7.61 -7.61 -10.77
C ARG A 130 8.53 -6.40 -10.68
N ILE A 131 7.99 -5.19 -10.90
CA ILE A 131 8.74 -3.94 -10.70
C ILE A 131 9.15 -3.79 -9.23
N LEU A 132 8.23 -4.02 -8.29
CA LEU A 132 8.51 -3.94 -6.85
C LEU A 132 9.61 -4.92 -6.43
N GLU A 133 9.52 -6.17 -6.85
CA GLU A 133 10.55 -7.20 -6.58
C GLU A 133 11.92 -6.79 -7.10
N GLN A 134 11.98 -6.24 -8.32
CA GLN A 134 13.24 -5.77 -8.89
C GLN A 134 13.81 -4.56 -8.13
N ILE A 135 12.96 -3.66 -7.65
CA ILE A 135 13.37 -2.56 -6.77
C ILE A 135 14.01 -3.11 -5.49
N TYR A 136 13.40 -4.12 -4.85
CA TYR A 136 13.98 -4.77 -3.67
C TYR A 136 15.32 -5.45 -3.96
N VAL A 137 15.47 -6.08 -5.13
CA VAL A 137 16.75 -6.66 -5.55
C VAL A 137 17.82 -5.58 -5.65
N ARG A 138 17.51 -4.43 -6.24
CA ARG A 138 18.45 -3.31 -6.37
C ARG A 138 18.79 -2.66 -5.02
N LEU A 139 17.81 -2.48 -4.15
CA LEU A 139 18.05 -1.97 -2.80
C LEU A 139 18.98 -2.86 -1.99
N ARG A 140 18.80 -4.18 -2.04
CA ARG A 140 19.70 -5.12 -1.34
C ARG A 140 21.16 -5.04 -1.83
N HIS A 141 21.36 -4.72 -3.10
CA HIS A 141 22.72 -4.61 -3.67
C HIS A 141 23.33 -3.22 -3.46
N GLY A 142 22.51 -2.18 -3.28
CA GLY A 142 22.95 -0.79 -3.19
C GLY A 142 23.03 -0.20 -1.79
N ASP A 143 22.27 -0.72 -0.82
CA ASP A 143 22.20 -0.15 0.53
C ASP A 143 22.87 -1.06 1.57
N PRO A 144 24.01 -0.61 2.17
CA PRO A 144 24.71 -1.40 3.19
C PRO A 144 23.87 -1.64 4.45
N LEU A 145 22.89 -0.77 4.76
CA LEU A 145 22.02 -0.94 5.93
C LEU A 145 21.01 -2.07 5.72
N ILE A 146 20.49 -2.24 4.51
CA ILE A 146 19.58 -3.34 4.17
C ILE A 146 20.32 -4.67 4.12
N GLN A 147 21.61 -4.65 3.68
CA GLN A 147 22.48 -5.83 3.73
C GLN A 147 22.76 -6.31 5.16
N ALA A 148 22.86 -5.38 6.11
CA ALA A 148 23.09 -5.72 7.53
C ALA A 148 21.85 -6.35 8.19
N ALA A 149 20.63 -5.89 7.86
CA ALA A 149 19.38 -6.42 8.39
C ALA A 149 19.02 -7.84 7.87
N GLY A 150 19.47 -8.20 6.69
CA GLY A 150 19.23 -9.52 6.08
C GLY A 150 20.17 -10.64 6.53
N ARG A 151 21.11 -10.37 7.44
CA ARG A 151 22.10 -11.33 7.96
C ARG A 151 21.84 -11.83 9.38
N GLN A 152 20.65 -11.54 9.94
CA GLN A 152 20.24 -12.04 11.27
C GLN A 152 19.30 -13.24 11.15
#